data_282c08bdd14d37a4578e4be97f04f656
#
_entry.id   282c08bdd14d37a4578e4be97f04f656
#
_cell.length_a   1.000
_cell.length_b   1.000
_cell.length_c   1.000
_cell.angle_alpha   90.00
_cell.angle_beta   90.00
_cell.angle_gamma   90.00
#
_symmetry.space_group_name_H-M   'P 1'
#
loop_
_entity.id
_entity.type
_entity.pdbx_description
1 polymer ?
#
loop_
_entity_poly.entity_id
_entity_poly.type
_entity_poly.pdbx_seq_one_letter_code
_entity_poly.pdbx_strand_id
1 'polypeptide(L)'
;MVRRVARVLCLMLVLAGCATAPTIERSAPRPRSGAALRFGVDTFAFRNDIRWKNPGKTDLYANYCFVMARAVTQFHRFARFAPELPRVEPGVYTRLVSQVVARAPWEDPLPPADRVVIPGYASLHEFSAAQEAAVKAGLGGFFLTFIHWTNWRVAFPVTGSQQERVARETLAELDAGRMVQLLVTNLPKVELNHTVIAYDYRIYEGRFIEFLVYDPNEPMEPGRVAFDRVERSFFASGVYDTEPGAIRAFRMYYSPLL
;
A
#
# COMPACT_ATOMS: atom_id res chain seq x y z
N MET A 1 -37.37 69.45 0.12
CA MET A 1 -36.82 68.39 1.00
C MET A 1 -36.31 67.28 0.11
N VAL A 2 -35.03 67.33 -0.27
CA VAL A 2 -34.43 66.38 -1.24
C VAL A 2 -33.41 65.52 -0.50
N ARG A 3 -33.71 64.23 -0.36
CA ARG A 3 -32.77 63.24 0.22
C ARG A 3 -31.82 62.74 -0.89
N ARG A 4 -30.53 63.06 -0.78
CA ARG A 4 -29.46 62.52 -1.58
C ARG A 4 -29.14 61.10 -1.07
N VAL A 5 -29.28 60.12 -1.99
CA VAL A 5 -28.84 58.74 -1.74
C VAL A 5 -27.41 58.63 -2.28
N ALA A 6 -26.44 58.46 -1.39
CA ALA A 6 -25.06 58.18 -1.77
C ALA A 6 -24.95 56.67 -2.11
N ARG A 7 -24.60 56.38 -3.37
CA ARG A 7 -24.22 55.01 -3.81
C ARG A 7 -22.74 54.79 -3.47
N VAL A 8 -22.50 53.93 -2.52
CA VAL A 8 -21.15 53.38 -2.22
C VAL A 8 -20.92 52.24 -3.20
N LEU A 9 -19.98 52.41 -4.12
CA LEU A 9 -19.52 51.41 -5.06
C LEU A 9 -18.43 50.58 -4.35
N CYS A 10 -18.78 49.38 -3.85
CA CYS A 10 -17.80 48.43 -3.33
C CYS A 10 -17.07 47.78 -4.50
N LEU A 11 -15.83 48.18 -4.74
CA LEU A 11 -14.93 47.55 -5.69
C LEU A 11 -14.35 46.30 -5.06
N MET A 12 -14.93 45.13 -5.36
CA MET A 12 -14.32 43.83 -4.99
C MET A 12 -13.12 43.59 -5.92
N LEU A 13 -11.93 43.80 -5.40
CA LEU A 13 -10.69 43.28 -6.01
C LEU A 13 -10.69 41.76 -5.83
N VAL A 14 -11.01 41.04 -6.90
CA VAL A 14 -10.75 39.60 -7.00
C VAL A 14 -9.25 39.43 -7.22
N LEU A 15 -8.50 39.19 -6.17
CA LEU A 15 -7.14 38.69 -6.24
C LEU A 15 -7.20 37.25 -6.77
N ALA A 16 -7.10 37.09 -8.08
CA ALA A 16 -6.81 35.79 -8.68
C ALA A 16 -5.37 35.41 -8.30
N GLY A 17 -5.23 34.74 -7.15
CA GLY A 17 -4.02 34.07 -6.79
C GLY A 17 -3.81 32.95 -7.79
N CYS A 18 -2.84 33.09 -8.71
CA CYS A 18 -2.32 31.98 -9.48
C CYS A 18 -1.74 30.98 -8.48
N ALA A 19 -2.51 29.96 -8.14
CA ALA A 19 -1.97 28.77 -7.46
C ALA A 19 -1.02 28.11 -8.46
N THR A 20 0.27 28.42 -8.36
CA THR A 20 1.31 27.67 -9.07
C THR A 20 1.21 26.23 -8.62
N ALA A 21 0.98 25.32 -9.58
CA ALA A 21 1.00 23.90 -9.28
C ALA A 21 2.34 23.54 -8.59
N PRO A 22 2.35 22.75 -7.50
CA PRO A 22 3.57 22.43 -6.80
C PRO A 22 4.59 21.83 -7.75
N THR A 23 5.82 22.35 -7.71
CA THR A 23 6.91 21.87 -8.56
C THR A 23 7.24 20.45 -8.11
N ILE A 24 7.01 19.47 -8.98
CA ILE A 24 7.41 18.08 -8.75
C ILE A 24 8.91 18.01 -8.94
N GLU A 25 9.68 17.97 -7.87
CA GLU A 25 11.05 17.50 -7.93
C GLU A 25 11.03 15.99 -8.23
N ARG A 26 11.07 15.65 -9.51
CA ARG A 26 11.36 14.27 -9.90
C ARG A 26 12.74 13.94 -9.36
N SER A 27 12.80 13.09 -8.37
CA SER A 27 14.05 12.42 -8.03
C SER A 27 14.66 11.86 -9.31
N ALA A 28 15.97 12.08 -9.50
CA ALA A 28 16.69 11.54 -10.66
C ALA A 28 16.42 10.04 -10.81
N PRO A 29 16.40 9.50 -12.06
CA PRO A 29 16.26 8.07 -12.27
C PRO A 29 17.29 7.34 -11.42
N ARG A 30 16.83 6.53 -10.47
CA ARG A 30 17.74 5.81 -9.56
C ARG A 30 18.21 4.54 -10.20
N PRO A 31 19.49 4.16 -10.01
CA PRO A 31 19.91 2.81 -10.30
C PRO A 31 19.17 1.90 -9.31
N ARG A 32 18.13 1.21 -9.77
CA ARG A 32 17.42 0.23 -8.98
C ARG A 32 18.25 -1.03 -8.93
N SER A 33 18.81 -1.35 -7.78
CA SER A 33 19.58 -2.58 -7.57
C SER A 33 18.73 -3.84 -7.47
N GLY A 34 17.40 -3.74 -7.60
CA GLY A 34 16.44 -4.85 -7.56
C GLY A 34 15.27 -4.61 -8.50
N ALA A 35 14.51 -5.66 -8.80
CA ALA A 35 13.25 -5.52 -9.53
C ALA A 35 12.23 -4.79 -8.64
N ALA A 36 11.97 -3.50 -8.94
CA ALA A 36 10.93 -2.77 -8.24
C ALA A 36 9.57 -3.40 -8.53
N LEU A 37 8.65 -3.35 -7.56
CA LEU A 37 7.26 -3.77 -7.75
C LEU A 37 6.63 -2.96 -8.89
N ARG A 38 6.00 -3.65 -9.81
CA ARG A 38 5.24 -3.07 -10.93
C ARG A 38 3.76 -3.14 -10.58
N PHE A 39 3.17 -2.00 -10.28
CA PHE A 39 1.73 -1.91 -10.00
C PHE A 39 0.91 -2.44 -11.20
N GLY A 40 -0.16 -3.19 -10.94
CA GLY A 40 -0.98 -3.83 -11.98
C GLY A 40 -0.33 -5.03 -12.68
N VAL A 41 0.90 -5.42 -12.29
CA VAL A 41 1.57 -6.64 -12.77
C VAL A 41 1.90 -7.54 -11.58
N ASP A 42 2.58 -6.99 -10.58
CA ASP A 42 3.05 -7.74 -9.41
C ASP A 42 2.08 -7.61 -8.21
N THR A 43 0.84 -7.14 -8.46
CA THR A 43 -0.24 -6.97 -7.47
C THR A 43 -1.43 -7.84 -7.80
N PHE A 44 -2.29 -8.13 -6.81
CA PHE A 44 -3.53 -8.89 -7.05
C PHE A 44 -4.52 -8.08 -7.88
N ALA A 45 -5.33 -8.78 -8.70
CA ALA A 45 -6.41 -8.21 -9.51
C ALA A 45 -7.73 -8.11 -8.75
N PHE A 46 -7.90 -8.86 -7.66
CA PHE A 46 -9.09 -8.82 -6.82
C PHE A 46 -8.86 -7.97 -5.57
N ARG A 47 -9.96 -7.46 -5.02
CA ARG A 47 -9.94 -6.56 -3.87
C ARG A 47 -10.16 -7.29 -2.55
N ASN A 48 -9.65 -6.69 -1.48
CA ASN A 48 -10.09 -6.97 -0.12
C ASN A 48 -11.34 -6.12 0.16
N ASP A 49 -12.45 -6.77 0.48
CA ASP A 49 -13.69 -6.07 0.77
C ASP A 49 -13.72 -5.43 2.15
N ILE A 50 -14.53 -4.40 2.29
CA ILE A 50 -14.79 -3.72 3.55
C ILE A 50 -16.14 -4.19 4.09
N ARG A 51 -16.13 -5.01 5.14
CA ARG A 51 -17.33 -5.68 5.65
C ARG A 51 -18.43 -4.71 6.08
N TRP A 52 -18.10 -3.63 6.78
CA TRP A 52 -19.11 -2.69 7.25
C TRP A 52 -19.80 -1.88 6.13
N LYS A 53 -19.16 -1.76 4.96
CA LYS A 53 -19.78 -1.16 3.76
C LYS A 53 -20.73 -2.10 3.03
N ASN A 54 -20.68 -3.38 3.35
CA ASN A 54 -21.47 -4.42 2.70
C ASN A 54 -22.26 -5.23 3.75
N PRO A 55 -23.13 -4.57 4.53
CA PRO A 55 -23.94 -5.26 5.53
C PRO A 55 -24.82 -6.30 4.86
N GLY A 56 -24.89 -7.51 5.42
CA GLY A 56 -25.70 -8.61 4.91
C GLY A 56 -25.02 -9.53 3.87
N LYS A 57 -23.83 -9.19 3.36
CA LYS A 57 -23.03 -10.12 2.55
C LYS A 57 -22.15 -10.98 3.46
N THR A 58 -22.33 -12.29 3.43
CA THR A 58 -21.60 -13.24 4.30
C THR A 58 -20.36 -13.82 3.64
N ASP A 59 -20.28 -13.80 2.32
CA ASP A 59 -19.24 -14.41 1.48
C ASP A 59 -18.11 -13.45 1.07
N LEU A 60 -18.04 -12.26 1.71
CA LEU A 60 -17.04 -11.26 1.40
C LEU A 60 -15.61 -11.70 1.78
N TYR A 61 -14.68 -11.52 0.87
CA TYR A 61 -13.26 -11.59 1.14
C TYR A 61 -12.80 -10.29 1.82
N ALA A 62 -13.08 -10.17 3.13
CA ALA A 62 -12.85 -8.97 3.92
C ALA A 62 -11.92 -9.24 5.10
N ASN A 63 -11.22 -8.21 5.57
CA ASN A 63 -10.21 -8.26 6.65
C ASN A 63 -8.93 -9.03 6.30
N TYR A 64 -8.65 -9.22 5.02
CA TYR A 64 -7.45 -9.88 4.52
C TYR A 64 -6.36 -8.91 4.02
N CYS A 65 -6.50 -7.61 4.24
CA CYS A 65 -5.51 -6.61 3.78
C CYS A 65 -4.08 -6.95 4.19
N PHE A 66 -3.87 -7.39 5.45
CA PHE A 66 -2.55 -7.80 5.95
C PHE A 66 -2.01 -9.04 5.22
N VAL A 67 -2.87 -10.04 4.98
CA VAL A 67 -2.50 -11.26 4.26
C VAL A 67 -2.15 -10.93 2.82
N MET A 68 -2.98 -10.14 2.14
CA MET A 68 -2.77 -9.76 0.74
C MET A 68 -1.49 -8.94 0.56
N ALA A 69 -1.30 -7.89 1.36
CA ALA A 69 -0.08 -7.09 1.28
C ALA A 69 1.18 -7.93 1.54
N ARG A 70 1.18 -8.77 2.59
CA ARG A 70 2.28 -9.69 2.86
C ARG A 70 2.52 -10.64 1.69
N ALA A 71 1.46 -11.21 1.13
CA ALA A 71 1.56 -12.15 0.02
C ALA A 71 2.15 -11.50 -1.24
N VAL A 72 1.84 -10.24 -1.56
CA VAL A 72 2.50 -9.51 -2.66
C VAL A 72 4.02 -9.53 -2.48
N THR A 73 4.52 -9.25 -1.28
CA THR A 73 5.96 -9.32 -0.98
C THR A 73 6.50 -10.73 -1.16
N GLN A 74 5.78 -11.74 -0.69
CA GLN A 74 6.18 -13.15 -0.79
C GLN A 74 6.20 -13.63 -2.25
N PHE A 75 5.18 -13.30 -3.05
CA PHE A 75 5.18 -13.62 -4.48
C PHE A 75 6.35 -12.97 -5.21
N HIS A 76 6.60 -11.70 -4.96
CA HIS A 76 7.72 -10.99 -5.56
C HIS A 76 9.08 -11.62 -5.25
N ARG A 77 9.26 -12.15 -4.04
CA ARG A 77 10.53 -12.76 -3.57
C ARG A 77 10.67 -14.23 -3.94
N PHE A 78 9.58 -14.99 -3.93
CA PHE A 78 9.62 -16.45 -3.89
C PHE A 78 8.88 -17.14 -5.04
N ALA A 79 8.11 -16.40 -5.87
CA ALA A 79 7.45 -16.96 -7.03
C ALA A 79 8.14 -16.59 -8.34
N ARG A 80 7.98 -17.43 -9.36
CA ARG A 80 8.34 -17.18 -10.75
C ARG A 80 7.18 -17.57 -11.65
N PHE A 81 6.67 -16.64 -12.41
CA PHE A 81 5.63 -16.87 -13.40
C PHE A 81 6.22 -17.45 -14.68
N ALA A 82 5.56 -18.43 -15.27
CA ALA A 82 6.04 -19.19 -16.43
C ALA A 82 4.88 -19.35 -17.45
N PRO A 83 4.59 -18.31 -18.25
CA PRO A 83 3.48 -18.33 -19.21
C PRO A 83 3.67 -19.39 -20.31
N GLU A 84 4.89 -19.82 -20.56
CA GLU A 84 5.27 -20.85 -21.53
C GLU A 84 4.87 -22.28 -21.10
N LEU A 85 4.59 -22.49 -19.81
CA LEU A 85 4.16 -23.80 -19.31
C LEU A 85 2.64 -23.93 -19.37
N PRO A 86 2.13 -25.17 -19.55
CA PRO A 86 0.68 -25.40 -19.58
C PRO A 86 0.05 -25.06 -18.23
N ARG A 87 -1.20 -24.56 -18.26
CA ARG A 87 -2.02 -24.35 -17.07
C ARG A 87 -2.31 -25.70 -16.39
N VAL A 88 -2.45 -25.64 -15.07
CA VAL A 88 -2.73 -26.80 -14.21
C VAL A 88 -4.11 -26.66 -13.53
N GLU A 89 -4.55 -27.68 -12.87
CA GLU A 89 -5.82 -27.69 -12.13
C GLU A 89 -5.82 -26.71 -10.94
N PRO A 90 -6.96 -26.10 -10.59
CA PRO A 90 -7.06 -25.11 -9.51
C PRO A 90 -6.49 -25.58 -8.17
N GLY A 91 -6.68 -26.86 -7.81
CA GLY A 91 -6.12 -27.44 -6.58
C GLY A 91 -4.57 -27.47 -6.57
N VAL A 92 -3.93 -27.55 -7.73
CA VAL A 92 -2.47 -27.40 -7.83
C VAL A 92 -2.05 -25.98 -7.56
N TYR A 93 -2.75 -25.00 -8.13
CA TYR A 93 -2.50 -23.59 -7.86
C TYR A 93 -2.67 -23.23 -6.38
N THR A 94 -3.71 -23.74 -5.72
CA THR A 94 -3.88 -23.55 -4.27
C THR A 94 -2.65 -23.99 -3.49
N ARG A 95 -2.08 -25.17 -3.82
CA ARG A 95 -0.86 -25.67 -3.17
C ARG A 95 0.37 -24.81 -3.48
N LEU A 96 0.53 -24.37 -4.74
CA LEU A 96 1.63 -23.49 -5.13
C LEU A 96 1.57 -22.14 -4.40
N VAL A 97 0.39 -21.55 -4.28
CA VAL A 97 0.18 -20.33 -3.47
C VAL A 97 0.58 -20.58 -2.02
N SER A 98 0.11 -21.67 -1.43
CA SER A 98 0.47 -22.02 -0.04
C SER A 98 1.99 -22.21 0.15
N GLN A 99 2.71 -22.76 -0.83
CA GLN A 99 4.16 -22.87 -0.79
C GLN A 99 4.85 -21.50 -0.83
N VAL A 100 4.37 -20.57 -1.65
CA VAL A 100 4.91 -19.20 -1.72
C VAL A 100 4.72 -18.50 -0.38
N VAL A 101 3.52 -18.53 0.19
CA VAL A 101 3.19 -17.78 1.42
C VAL A 101 3.61 -18.49 2.72
N ALA A 102 4.12 -19.72 2.63
CA ALA A 102 4.72 -20.41 3.77
C ALA A 102 6.08 -19.83 4.17
N ARG A 103 6.76 -19.11 3.27
CA ARG A 103 8.04 -18.45 3.55
C ARG A 103 7.83 -17.13 4.27
N ALA A 104 8.78 -16.79 5.14
CA ALA A 104 8.68 -15.53 5.87
C ALA A 104 8.92 -14.31 4.94
N PRO A 105 8.11 -13.25 5.05
CA PRO A 105 8.24 -12.09 4.17
C PRO A 105 9.55 -11.30 4.35
N TRP A 106 10.28 -11.50 5.44
CA TRP A 106 11.59 -10.89 5.72
C TRP A 106 12.78 -11.72 5.23
N GLU A 107 12.55 -12.95 4.74
CA GLU A 107 13.62 -13.75 4.13
C GLU A 107 14.12 -13.10 2.85
N ASP A 108 15.40 -13.32 2.52
CA ASP A 108 15.97 -12.85 1.26
C ASP A 108 15.28 -13.47 0.05
N PRO A 109 15.18 -12.74 -1.07
CA PRO A 109 14.62 -13.27 -2.30
C PRO A 109 15.38 -14.53 -2.76
N LEU A 110 14.62 -15.56 -3.14
CA LEU A 110 15.24 -16.75 -3.73
C LEU A 110 15.82 -16.45 -5.11
N PRO A 111 16.94 -17.12 -5.47
CA PRO A 111 17.41 -17.18 -6.86
C PRO A 111 16.27 -17.63 -7.78
N PRO A 112 16.19 -17.14 -9.03
CA PRO A 112 15.09 -17.48 -9.94
C PRO A 112 14.86 -18.99 -10.16
N ALA A 113 15.92 -19.80 -10.09
CA ALA A 113 15.83 -21.25 -10.24
C ALA A 113 15.14 -21.95 -9.06
N ASP A 114 15.22 -21.37 -7.85
CA ASP A 114 14.71 -21.94 -6.61
C ASP A 114 13.30 -21.47 -6.25
N ARG A 115 12.75 -20.52 -7.05
CA ARG A 115 11.43 -19.96 -6.83
C ARG A 115 10.32 -20.95 -7.19
N VAL A 116 9.20 -20.85 -6.48
CA VAL A 116 7.99 -21.60 -6.80
C VAL A 116 7.49 -21.18 -8.18
N VAL A 117 7.38 -22.11 -9.10
CA VAL A 117 6.94 -21.86 -10.47
C VAL A 117 5.41 -21.83 -10.53
N ILE A 118 4.87 -20.73 -11.04
CA ILE A 118 3.44 -20.57 -11.33
C ILE A 118 3.25 -20.70 -12.84
N PRO A 119 2.76 -21.86 -13.34
CA PRO A 119 2.68 -22.12 -14.77
C PRO A 119 1.45 -21.43 -15.41
N GLY A 120 1.56 -21.09 -16.70
CA GLY A 120 0.47 -20.63 -17.53
C GLY A 120 0.05 -19.17 -17.38
N TYR A 121 0.82 -18.37 -16.65
CA TYR A 121 0.55 -16.95 -16.41
C TYR A 121 1.84 -16.13 -16.42
N ALA A 122 1.75 -14.86 -16.90
CA ALA A 122 2.88 -13.96 -17.00
C ALA A 122 3.11 -13.09 -15.75
N SER A 123 2.10 -13.00 -14.86
CA SER A 123 2.16 -12.08 -13.72
C SER A 123 1.23 -12.52 -12.58
N LEU A 124 1.44 -11.92 -11.39
CA LEU A 124 0.53 -12.10 -10.26
C LEU A 124 -0.87 -11.56 -10.58
N HIS A 125 -0.94 -10.42 -11.28
CA HIS A 125 -2.21 -9.82 -11.67
C HIS A 125 -3.03 -10.76 -12.56
N GLU A 126 -2.43 -11.23 -13.66
CA GLU A 126 -3.08 -12.17 -14.59
C GLU A 126 -3.48 -13.47 -13.88
N PHE A 127 -2.58 -14.04 -13.11
CA PHE A 127 -2.85 -15.27 -12.34
C PHE A 127 -4.02 -15.09 -11.38
N SER A 128 -4.00 -14.02 -10.58
CA SER A 128 -5.04 -13.78 -9.58
C SER A 128 -6.41 -13.40 -10.18
N ALA A 129 -6.43 -12.76 -11.36
CA ALA A 129 -7.65 -12.52 -12.10
C ALA A 129 -8.28 -13.83 -12.60
N ALA A 130 -7.47 -14.76 -13.10
CA ALA A 130 -7.95 -16.01 -13.70
C ALA A 130 -8.22 -17.10 -12.65
N GLN A 131 -7.52 -17.10 -11.52
CA GLN A 131 -7.55 -18.16 -10.50
C GLN A 131 -7.89 -17.61 -9.10
N GLU A 132 -8.75 -16.61 -9.02
CA GLU A 132 -9.08 -15.90 -7.78
C GLU A 132 -9.44 -16.84 -6.62
N ALA A 133 -10.32 -17.83 -6.87
CA ALA A 133 -10.73 -18.78 -5.83
C ALA A 133 -9.57 -19.65 -5.33
N ALA A 134 -8.71 -20.13 -6.22
CA ALA A 134 -7.55 -20.94 -5.87
C ALA A 134 -6.50 -20.11 -5.10
N VAL A 135 -6.30 -18.85 -5.50
CA VAL A 135 -5.42 -17.90 -4.82
C VAL A 135 -5.93 -17.62 -3.42
N LYS A 136 -7.19 -17.22 -3.26
CA LYS A 136 -7.81 -16.96 -1.95
C LYS A 136 -7.72 -18.16 -1.02
N ALA A 137 -7.97 -19.37 -1.52
CA ALA A 137 -7.85 -20.61 -0.75
C ALA A 137 -6.42 -20.89 -0.29
N GLY A 138 -5.43 -20.58 -1.14
CA GLY A 138 -4.01 -20.81 -0.85
C GLY A 138 -3.36 -19.76 0.05
N LEU A 139 -3.86 -18.53 0.07
CA LEU A 139 -3.29 -17.43 0.85
C LEU A 139 -3.31 -17.70 2.37
N GLY A 140 -4.33 -18.31 2.91
CA GLY A 140 -4.44 -18.68 4.32
C GLY A 140 -3.97 -17.57 5.28
N GLY A 141 -3.48 -17.97 6.46
CA GLY A 141 -2.61 -17.08 7.25
C GLY A 141 -3.27 -15.94 8.03
N PHE A 142 -4.60 -15.90 8.12
CA PHE A 142 -5.31 -14.87 8.91
C PHE A 142 -4.89 -14.88 10.39
N PHE A 143 -4.68 -16.06 10.95
CA PHE A 143 -4.31 -16.21 12.38
C PHE A 143 -2.95 -15.57 12.71
N LEU A 144 -1.93 -15.74 11.86
CA LEU A 144 -0.60 -15.16 12.09
C LEU A 144 -0.63 -13.63 12.12
N THR A 145 -1.59 -13.02 11.44
CA THR A 145 -1.78 -11.56 11.44
C THR A 145 -2.11 -11.04 12.82
N PHE A 146 -2.90 -11.77 13.62
CA PHE A 146 -3.29 -11.34 14.97
C PHE A 146 -2.17 -11.39 15.99
N ILE A 147 -1.28 -12.36 15.89
CA ILE A 147 -0.21 -12.55 16.88
C ILE A 147 1.04 -11.73 16.57
N HIS A 148 1.13 -11.12 15.41
CA HIS A 148 2.29 -10.30 15.06
C HIS A 148 2.30 -8.99 15.86
N TRP A 149 3.42 -8.71 16.56
CA TRP A 149 3.56 -7.58 17.47
C TRP A 149 3.22 -6.22 16.84
N THR A 150 3.49 -6.05 15.55
CA THR A 150 3.22 -4.79 14.84
C THR A 150 1.76 -4.38 14.93
N ASN A 151 0.82 -5.34 14.95
CA ASN A 151 -0.61 -5.06 15.07
C ASN A 151 -0.98 -4.47 16.43
N TRP A 152 -0.21 -4.75 17.46
CA TRP A 152 -0.43 -4.25 18.82
C TRP A 152 0.26 -2.90 19.06
N ARG A 153 1.31 -2.59 18.29
CA ARG A 153 2.05 -1.32 18.39
C ARG A 153 1.18 -0.10 18.21
N VAL A 154 0.09 -0.20 17.45
CA VAL A 154 -0.84 0.90 17.19
C VAL A 154 -1.48 1.45 18.45
N ALA A 155 -1.60 0.64 19.52
CA ALA A 155 -2.17 1.06 20.80
C ALA A 155 -1.27 2.02 21.59
N PHE A 156 0.04 2.09 21.26
CA PHE A 156 0.99 2.92 21.98
C PHE A 156 1.12 4.31 21.33
N PRO A 157 1.38 5.35 22.15
CA PRO A 157 1.69 6.67 21.63
C PRO A 157 2.88 6.66 20.68
N VAL A 158 2.82 7.48 19.63
CA VAL A 158 3.88 7.61 18.63
C VAL A 158 4.29 9.07 18.52
N THR A 159 5.59 9.33 18.57
CA THR A 159 6.16 10.67 18.45
C THR A 159 6.45 11.02 16.98
N GLY A 160 6.51 12.33 16.68
CA GLY A 160 6.91 12.79 15.34
C GLY A 160 8.28 12.26 14.91
N SER A 161 9.26 12.15 15.84
CA SER A 161 10.58 11.58 15.54
C SER A 161 10.52 10.09 15.17
N GLN A 162 9.59 9.33 15.74
CA GLN A 162 9.35 7.95 15.33
C GLN A 162 8.72 7.88 13.93
N GLN A 163 7.78 8.76 13.60
CA GLN A 163 7.17 8.84 12.27
C GLN A 163 8.21 9.27 11.21
N GLU A 164 9.04 10.24 11.53
CA GLU A 164 10.15 10.65 10.65
C GLU A 164 11.13 9.50 10.39
N ARG A 165 11.45 8.69 11.41
CA ARG A 165 12.25 7.48 11.24
C ARG A 165 11.60 6.49 10.29
N VAL A 166 10.30 6.22 10.42
CA VAL A 166 9.55 5.35 9.50
C VAL A 166 9.65 5.87 8.07
N ALA A 167 9.42 7.17 7.85
CA ALA A 167 9.52 7.77 6.52
C ALA A 167 10.92 7.63 5.94
N ARG A 168 11.97 7.94 6.70
CA ARG A 168 13.37 7.82 6.27
C ARG A 168 13.77 6.38 5.95
N GLU A 169 13.39 5.43 6.79
CA GLU A 169 13.67 4.01 6.56
C GLU A 169 12.92 3.49 5.35
N THR A 170 11.66 3.92 5.14
CA THR A 170 10.89 3.58 3.93
C THR A 170 11.58 4.11 2.68
N LEU A 171 12.05 5.36 2.69
CA LEU A 171 12.83 5.92 1.58
C LEU A 171 14.08 5.08 1.28
N ALA A 172 14.86 4.74 2.32
CA ALA A 172 16.09 3.96 2.14
C ALA A 172 15.83 2.58 1.52
N GLU A 173 14.73 1.91 1.90
CA GLU A 173 14.32 0.64 1.32
C GLU A 173 13.92 0.81 -0.16
N LEU A 174 13.11 1.83 -0.46
CA LEU A 174 12.68 2.11 -1.83
C LEU A 174 13.86 2.50 -2.73
N ASP A 175 14.82 3.26 -2.21
CA ASP A 175 16.06 3.60 -2.91
C ASP A 175 16.92 2.36 -3.20
N ALA A 176 16.87 1.38 -2.32
CA ALA A 176 17.51 0.09 -2.54
C ALA A 176 16.69 -0.87 -3.43
N GLY A 177 15.57 -0.40 -4.02
CA GLY A 177 14.69 -1.20 -4.88
C GLY A 177 13.81 -2.19 -4.14
N ARG A 178 13.64 -2.04 -2.82
CA ARG A 178 12.80 -2.91 -2.00
C ARG A 178 11.50 -2.22 -1.63
N MET A 179 10.39 -2.94 -1.78
CA MET A 179 9.07 -2.50 -1.33
C MET A 179 8.97 -2.57 0.20
N VAL A 180 8.09 -1.75 0.78
CA VAL A 180 7.87 -1.68 2.24
C VAL A 180 6.41 -1.87 2.57
N GLN A 181 6.09 -2.86 3.39
CA GLN A 181 4.75 -2.99 3.95
C GLN A 181 4.59 -2.02 5.11
N LEU A 182 3.56 -1.18 5.03
CA LEU A 182 3.19 -0.21 6.04
C LEU A 182 1.84 -0.55 6.65
N LEU A 183 1.77 -0.62 7.97
CA LEU A 183 0.53 -0.54 8.72
C LEU A 183 0.19 0.94 8.89
N VAL A 184 -1.00 1.34 8.49
CA VAL A 184 -1.52 2.70 8.61
C VAL A 184 -2.75 2.71 9.51
N THR A 185 -2.82 3.69 10.43
CA THR A 185 -3.93 3.80 11.38
C THR A 185 -4.20 5.26 11.73
N ASN A 186 -5.47 5.58 12.01
CA ASN A 186 -5.89 6.91 12.46
C ASN A 186 -6.29 6.94 13.95
N LEU A 187 -5.80 5.99 14.77
CA LEU A 187 -6.08 6.00 16.20
C LEU A 187 -5.90 7.40 16.82
N PRO A 188 -6.83 7.83 17.68
CA PRO A 188 -7.85 7.04 18.40
C PRO A 188 -9.20 6.87 17.68
N LYS A 189 -9.40 7.36 16.45
CA LYS A 189 -10.69 7.25 15.76
C LYS A 189 -11.09 5.81 15.41
N VAL A 190 -10.16 4.84 15.38
CA VAL A 190 -10.38 3.40 15.13
C VAL A 190 -11.05 3.09 13.76
N GLU A 191 -11.16 4.07 12.87
CA GLU A 191 -11.79 3.91 11.56
C GLU A 191 -10.82 3.26 10.55
N LEU A 192 -9.53 3.49 10.74
CA LEU A 192 -8.45 2.99 9.89
C LEU A 192 -7.51 2.11 10.70
N ASN A 193 -7.47 0.83 10.36
CA ASN A 193 -6.42 -0.12 10.73
C ASN A 193 -6.15 -1.00 9.50
N HIS A 194 -5.23 -0.56 8.67
CA HIS A 194 -5.06 -1.06 7.32
C HIS A 194 -3.59 -1.22 6.96
N THR A 195 -3.30 -2.02 5.95
CA THR A 195 -1.94 -2.21 5.47
C THR A 195 -1.84 -2.01 3.96
N VAL A 196 -0.76 -1.39 3.56
CA VAL A 196 -0.43 -1.06 2.18
C VAL A 196 1.02 -1.42 1.87
N ILE A 197 1.38 -1.53 0.59
CA ILE A 197 2.77 -1.71 0.14
C ILE A 197 3.25 -0.43 -0.52
N ALA A 198 4.19 0.28 0.10
CA ALA A 198 4.91 1.36 -0.55
C ALA A 198 5.92 0.76 -1.54
N TYR A 199 5.89 1.24 -2.80
CA TYR A 199 6.74 0.72 -3.88
C TYR A 199 7.48 1.79 -4.68
N ASP A 200 7.05 3.07 -4.57
CA ASP A 200 7.70 4.24 -5.17
C ASP A 200 7.40 5.49 -4.36
N TYR A 201 8.07 6.61 -4.65
CA TYR A 201 7.78 7.88 -4.00
C TYR A 201 8.12 9.09 -4.86
N ARG A 202 7.56 10.24 -4.47
CA ARG A 202 7.85 11.56 -5.02
C ARG A 202 8.14 12.53 -3.88
N ILE A 203 8.96 13.54 -4.14
CA ILE A 203 9.23 14.62 -3.18
C ILE A 203 8.69 15.91 -3.78
N TYR A 204 7.91 16.65 -3.00
CA TYR A 204 7.36 17.95 -3.38
C TYR A 204 7.96 19.03 -2.49
N GLU A 205 8.50 20.08 -3.13
CA GLU A 205 9.03 21.28 -2.47
C GLU A 205 10.04 20.98 -1.33
N GLY A 206 10.72 19.84 -1.37
CA GLY A 206 11.59 19.38 -0.30
C GLY A 206 10.88 19.07 1.03
N ARG A 207 9.60 19.39 1.16
CA ARG A 207 8.79 19.25 2.39
C ARG A 207 8.03 17.93 2.44
N PHE A 208 7.28 17.62 1.38
CA PHE A 208 6.40 16.46 1.39
C PHE A 208 7.05 15.27 0.67
N ILE A 209 6.94 14.10 1.27
CA ILE A 209 7.25 12.81 0.64
C ILE A 209 5.93 12.11 0.39
N GLU A 210 5.55 11.91 -0.86
CA GLU A 210 4.39 11.12 -1.26
C GLU A 210 4.85 9.73 -1.65
N PHE A 211 4.47 8.73 -0.88
CA PHE A 211 4.67 7.32 -1.20
C PHE A 211 3.52 6.81 -2.06
N LEU A 212 3.84 6.23 -3.20
CA LEU A 212 2.89 5.48 -4.00
C LEU A 212 2.74 4.10 -3.39
N VAL A 213 1.50 3.69 -3.14
CA VAL A 213 1.23 2.44 -2.45
C VAL A 213 0.26 1.55 -3.23
N TYR A 214 0.46 0.24 -3.14
CA TYR A 214 -0.58 -0.73 -3.45
C TYR A 214 -1.49 -0.87 -2.24
N ASP A 215 -2.76 -0.58 -2.43
CA ASP A 215 -3.82 -0.79 -1.45
C ASP A 215 -4.63 -2.03 -1.83
N PRO A 216 -4.66 -3.09 -0.99
CA PRO A 216 -5.49 -4.26 -1.26
C PRO A 216 -6.98 -3.99 -1.41
N ASN A 217 -7.48 -2.88 -0.87
CA ASN A 217 -8.88 -2.49 -0.99
C ASN A 217 -9.19 -1.79 -2.32
N GLU A 218 -8.17 -1.17 -2.94
CA GLU A 218 -8.29 -0.48 -4.24
C GLU A 218 -7.18 -0.94 -5.19
N PRO A 219 -7.25 -2.22 -5.66
CA PRO A 219 -6.15 -2.82 -6.42
C PRO A 219 -5.98 -2.27 -7.84
N MET A 220 -6.94 -1.46 -8.33
CA MET A 220 -6.94 -0.94 -9.69
C MET A 220 -6.21 0.38 -9.84
N GLU A 221 -6.04 1.13 -8.74
CA GLU A 221 -5.37 2.43 -8.75
C GLU A 221 -4.33 2.53 -7.63
N PRO A 222 -3.18 3.19 -7.87
CA PRO A 222 -2.20 3.45 -6.82
C PRO A 222 -2.79 4.35 -5.73
N GLY A 223 -2.77 3.89 -4.50
CA GLY A 223 -3.02 4.72 -3.33
C GLY A 223 -1.84 5.65 -3.03
N ARG A 224 -2.03 6.58 -2.10
CA ARG A 224 -1.03 7.57 -1.70
C ARG A 224 -0.99 7.75 -0.20
N VAL A 225 0.22 7.76 0.34
CA VAL A 225 0.49 8.10 1.74
C VAL A 225 1.56 9.18 1.74
N ALA A 226 1.28 10.33 2.32
CA ALA A 226 2.21 11.45 2.35
C ALA A 226 2.82 11.62 3.74
N PHE A 227 4.07 12.06 3.81
CA PHE A 227 4.75 12.45 5.03
C PHE A 227 5.18 13.93 4.93
N ASP A 228 4.74 14.75 5.90
CA ASP A 228 5.20 16.14 6.05
C ASP A 228 6.44 16.16 6.97
N ARG A 229 7.57 16.62 6.43
CA ARG A 229 8.86 16.72 7.14
C ARG A 229 8.86 17.77 8.24
N VAL A 230 8.03 18.82 8.12
CA VAL A 230 7.92 19.90 9.10
C VAL A 230 7.08 19.44 10.27
N GLU A 231 5.90 18.93 10.00
CA GLU A 231 4.96 18.43 11.03
C GLU A 231 5.37 17.07 11.59
N ARG A 232 6.31 16.37 10.93
CA ARG A 232 6.74 15.00 11.24
C ARG A 232 5.57 14.03 11.39
N SER A 233 4.63 14.11 10.45
CA SER A 233 3.38 13.35 10.49
C SER A 233 3.04 12.77 9.13
N PHE A 234 2.36 11.63 9.14
CA PHE A 234 1.81 11.01 7.95
C PHE A 234 0.37 11.45 7.70
N PHE A 235 -0.01 11.49 6.43
CA PHE A 235 -1.35 11.76 5.95
C PHE A 235 -1.73 10.71 4.91
N ALA A 236 -2.96 10.22 4.97
CA ALA A 236 -3.53 9.41 3.91
C ALA A 236 -4.39 10.29 3.00
N SER A 237 -4.21 10.12 1.69
CA SER A 237 -5.12 10.63 0.67
C SER A 237 -5.42 9.49 -0.30
N GLY A 238 -6.65 8.97 -0.26
CA GLY A 238 -7.06 7.86 -1.14
C GLY A 238 -6.51 6.50 -0.72
N VAL A 239 -6.44 6.24 0.59
CA VAL A 239 -6.18 4.92 1.18
C VAL A 239 -7.37 4.54 2.04
N TYR A 240 -7.90 3.32 1.87
CA TYR A 240 -8.97 2.76 2.69
C TYR A 240 -10.28 3.55 2.67
N ASP A 241 -10.57 4.36 1.69
CA ASP A 241 -11.84 5.07 1.60
C ASP A 241 -12.21 5.91 2.87
N THR A 242 -11.20 6.35 3.60
CA THR A 242 -11.36 7.29 4.70
C THR A 242 -11.18 8.72 4.19
N GLU A 243 -11.78 9.69 4.87
CA GLU A 243 -11.48 11.09 4.59
C GLU A 243 -9.99 11.37 4.76
N PRO A 244 -9.41 12.22 3.90
CA PRO A 244 -8.02 12.64 4.05
C PRO A 244 -7.75 13.16 5.46
N GLY A 245 -6.70 12.67 6.10
CA GLY A 245 -6.39 13.08 7.46
C GLY A 245 -5.07 12.54 7.99
N ALA A 246 -4.74 13.00 9.19
CA ALA A 246 -3.54 12.55 9.89
C ALA A 246 -3.65 11.07 10.25
N ILE A 247 -2.59 10.33 9.94
CA ILE A 247 -2.46 8.91 10.26
C ILE A 247 -1.13 8.64 10.97
N ARG A 248 -0.99 7.44 11.51
CA ARG A 248 0.28 6.89 11.97
C ARG A 248 0.69 5.76 11.03
N ALA A 249 1.96 5.69 10.68
CA ALA A 249 2.51 4.63 9.86
C ALA A 249 3.56 3.82 10.63
N PHE A 250 3.58 2.50 10.39
CA PHE A 250 4.53 1.57 11.00
C PHE A 250 5.03 0.60 9.92
N ARG A 251 6.34 0.37 9.86
CA ARG A 251 6.89 -0.69 9.01
C ARG A 251 6.50 -2.05 9.56
N MET A 252 6.19 -2.99 8.65
CA MET A 252 5.82 -4.36 9.00
C MET A 252 6.71 -5.38 8.32
N TYR A 253 6.81 -6.55 8.93
CA TYR A 253 7.39 -7.76 8.34
C TYR A 253 8.80 -7.59 7.77
N TYR A 254 9.62 -6.80 8.43
CA TYR A 254 11.05 -6.65 8.12
C TYR A 254 11.95 -7.48 9.05
N SER A 255 11.38 -8.14 10.03
CA SER A 255 12.02 -9.07 10.94
C SER A 255 11.00 -10.05 11.53
N PRO A 256 11.45 -11.11 12.21
CA PRO A 256 10.55 -12.10 12.86
C PRO A 256 9.60 -11.50 13.91
N LEU A 257 9.94 -10.36 14.48
CA LEU A 257 9.14 -9.71 15.52
C LEU A 257 8.40 -8.46 15.05
N LEU A 258 8.86 -7.86 13.96
CA LEU A 258 8.41 -6.54 13.51
C LEU A 258 8.06 -6.51 12.04
#